data_b22dad3a9c4a48f9e58f004f513c4fbb
#
_entry.id   b22dad3a9c4a48f9e58f004f513c4fbb
#
_cell.length_a   1.000
_cell.length_b   1.000
_cell.length_c   1.000
_cell.angle_alpha   90.00
_cell.angle_beta   90.00
_cell.angle_gamma   90.00
#
_symmetry.space_group_name_H-M   'P 1'
#
loop_
_entity.id
_entity.type
_entity.pdbx_description
1 polymer ?
#
loop_
_entity_poly.entity_id
_entity_poly.type
_entity_poly.pdbx_seq_one_letter_code
_entity_poly.pdbx_strand_id
1 'polypeptide(L)'
;MASKPLKEKSRIPVRHEVSAGGLIWRRRRAGAIEVVLVRPAGKGTWVLPKGHVEPGEKVIETAMREASEESGLTVASGEPLGEVSYVYSWRDRADGSLVRIYKRVHFFLMECTGGDPSAHDSEIDEVAWLDFDEALKRASHKSERDLILKAREKLGA
;
A
#
# COMPACT_ATOMS: atom_id res chain seq x y z
N MET A 1 -5.88 14.61 -49.43
CA MET A 1 -4.76 14.95 -48.55
C MET A 1 -4.98 14.35 -47.17
N ALA A 2 -4.12 13.45 -46.77
CA ALA A 2 -4.28 12.79 -45.51
C ALA A 2 -3.82 13.71 -44.36
N SER A 3 -4.70 14.06 -43.47
CA SER A 3 -4.33 14.75 -42.24
C SER A 3 -3.77 13.73 -41.24
N LYS A 4 -2.85 14.18 -40.38
CA LYS A 4 -2.39 13.33 -39.29
C LYS A 4 -3.56 12.91 -38.41
N PRO A 5 -3.63 11.63 -38.03
CA PRO A 5 -4.68 11.19 -37.13
C PRO A 5 -4.64 12.00 -35.84
N LEU A 6 -5.77 12.52 -35.43
CA LEU A 6 -5.88 13.28 -34.19
C LEU A 6 -5.41 12.47 -32.96
N LYS A 7 -5.58 11.14 -33.01
CA LYS A 7 -5.13 10.25 -31.93
C LYS A 7 -3.63 10.27 -31.68
N GLU A 8 -2.81 10.63 -32.67
CA GLU A 8 -1.36 10.78 -32.45
C GLU A 8 -1.04 12.02 -31.64
N LYS A 9 -1.80 13.10 -31.84
CA LYS A 9 -1.63 14.36 -31.10
C LYS A 9 -2.18 14.27 -29.70
N SER A 10 -3.20 13.43 -29.47
CA SER A 10 -3.85 13.28 -28.18
C SER A 10 -3.29 12.14 -27.34
N ARG A 11 -2.34 11.38 -27.87
CA ARG A 11 -1.73 10.29 -27.15
C ARG A 11 -0.91 10.79 -25.98
N ILE A 12 -1.30 10.34 -24.79
CA ILE A 12 -0.55 10.56 -23.56
C ILE A 12 0.22 9.26 -23.30
N PRO A 13 1.54 9.33 -23.09
CA PRO A 13 2.29 8.13 -22.72
C PRO A 13 1.71 7.49 -21.48
N VAL A 14 1.67 6.17 -21.48
CA VAL A 14 1.13 5.39 -20.37
C VAL A 14 2.28 4.63 -19.73
N ARG A 15 2.32 4.68 -18.39
CA ARG A 15 3.29 3.92 -17.60
C ARG A 15 2.53 3.03 -16.64
N HIS A 16 2.99 1.81 -16.46
CA HIS A 16 2.46 0.87 -15.49
C HIS A 16 3.42 0.75 -14.33
N GLU A 17 2.89 0.90 -13.12
CA GLU A 17 3.66 0.75 -11.89
C GLU A 17 3.04 -0.31 -11.01
N VAL A 18 3.88 -1.10 -10.36
CA VAL A 18 3.45 -2.15 -9.44
C VAL A 18 4.09 -1.90 -8.07
N SER A 19 3.26 -1.94 -7.05
CA SER A 19 3.68 -1.87 -5.66
C SER A 19 3.12 -3.08 -4.92
N ALA A 20 3.66 -3.33 -3.74
CA ALA A 20 3.16 -4.37 -2.87
C ALA A 20 3.29 -3.95 -1.41
N GLY A 21 2.41 -4.45 -0.59
CA GLY A 21 2.41 -4.13 0.83
C GLY A 21 1.63 -5.14 1.63
N GLY A 22 1.40 -4.82 2.89
CA GLY A 22 0.77 -5.75 3.80
C GLY A 22 -0.19 -5.11 4.77
N LEU A 23 -1.20 -5.87 5.10
CA LEU A 23 -2.02 -5.62 6.28
C LEU A 23 -1.44 -6.49 7.39
N ILE A 24 -0.76 -5.84 8.33
CA ILE A 24 -0.09 -6.50 9.44
C ILE A 24 -1.05 -6.59 10.60
N TRP A 25 -1.18 -7.78 11.18
CA TRP A 25 -2.08 -8.01 12.31
C TRP A 25 -1.38 -8.74 13.44
N ARG A 26 -1.94 -8.57 14.63
CA ARG A 26 -1.55 -9.33 15.83
C ARG A 26 -2.76 -9.62 16.68
N ARG A 27 -2.67 -10.69 17.44
CA ARG A 27 -3.70 -11.04 18.41
C ARG A 27 -3.20 -10.70 19.82
N ARG A 28 -3.97 -9.92 20.54
CA ARG A 28 -3.65 -9.58 21.93
C ARG A 28 -4.05 -10.73 22.86
N ARG A 29 -3.56 -10.69 24.11
CA ARG A 29 -3.84 -11.72 25.11
C ARG A 29 -5.34 -11.96 25.33
N ALA A 30 -6.15 -10.91 25.26
CA ALA A 30 -7.60 -11.00 25.41
C ALA A 30 -8.32 -11.53 24.15
N GLY A 31 -7.57 -11.86 23.09
CA GLY A 31 -8.12 -12.37 21.83
C GLY A 31 -8.46 -11.30 20.82
N ALA A 32 -8.42 -10.03 21.18
CA ALA A 32 -8.67 -8.92 20.25
C ALA A 32 -7.56 -8.82 19.21
N ILE A 33 -7.95 -8.55 17.98
CA ILE A 33 -7.00 -8.38 16.87
C ILE A 33 -6.79 -6.90 16.61
N GLU A 34 -5.53 -6.54 16.42
CA GLU A 34 -5.12 -5.21 16.01
C GLU A 34 -4.41 -5.26 14.67
N VAL A 35 -4.53 -4.19 13.91
CA VAL A 35 -3.90 -4.04 12.60
C VAL A 35 -3.09 -2.75 12.55
N VAL A 36 -2.15 -2.68 11.61
CA VAL A 36 -1.23 -1.55 11.49
C VAL A 36 -1.67 -0.61 10.39
N LEU A 37 -1.70 0.68 10.70
CA LEU A 37 -1.70 1.74 9.72
C LEU A 37 -0.47 2.60 9.95
N VAL A 38 0.04 3.20 8.88
CA VAL A 38 1.19 4.10 8.92
C VAL A 38 0.81 5.47 8.37
N ARG A 39 1.48 6.50 8.83
CA ARG A 39 1.30 7.86 8.34
C ARG A 39 2.57 8.29 7.60
N PRO A 40 2.53 8.37 6.26
CA PRO A 40 3.68 8.81 5.48
C PRO A 40 4.13 10.22 5.87
N ALA A 41 5.43 10.45 5.80
CA ALA A 41 6.05 11.71 6.19
C ALA A 41 5.47 12.89 5.38
N GLY A 42 5.09 13.94 6.09
CA GLY A 42 4.56 15.15 5.49
C GLY A 42 3.16 15.05 4.92
N LYS A 43 2.50 13.90 5.10
CA LYS A 43 1.12 13.69 4.65
C LYS A 43 0.21 13.48 5.85
N GLY A 44 -1.02 13.97 5.74
CA GLY A 44 -2.02 13.79 6.79
C GLY A 44 -2.84 12.51 6.64
N THR A 45 -2.35 11.54 5.87
CA THR A 45 -3.09 10.31 5.54
C THR A 45 -2.60 9.13 6.35
N TRP A 46 -3.54 8.21 6.66
CA TRP A 46 -3.23 6.92 7.27
C TRP A 46 -3.50 5.82 6.25
N VAL A 47 -2.49 5.00 6.00
CA VAL A 47 -2.51 4.01 4.92
C VAL A 47 -1.89 2.68 5.36
N LEU A 48 -2.14 1.64 4.58
CA LEU A 48 -1.42 0.38 4.73
C LEU A 48 0.01 0.54 4.20
N PRO A 49 1.02 -0.04 4.86
CA PRO A 49 2.40 0.05 4.40
C PRO A 49 2.59 -0.65 3.06
N LYS A 50 3.29 0.00 2.14
CA LYS A 50 3.53 -0.49 0.79
C LYS A 50 4.68 0.25 0.13
N GLY A 51 5.21 -0.32 -0.94
CA GLY A 51 6.21 0.35 -1.76
C GLY A 51 6.41 -0.34 -3.10
N HIS A 52 7.27 0.23 -3.91
CA HIS A 52 7.50 -0.22 -5.27
C HIS A 52 8.22 -1.56 -5.32
N VAL A 53 7.79 -2.41 -6.28
CA VAL A 53 8.49 -3.65 -6.60
C VAL A 53 9.80 -3.29 -7.29
N GLU A 54 10.91 -3.75 -6.72
CA GLU A 54 12.23 -3.51 -7.29
C GLU A 54 12.58 -4.58 -8.33
N PRO A 55 13.51 -4.26 -9.26
CA PRO A 55 13.94 -5.24 -10.25
C PRO A 55 14.41 -6.55 -9.60
N GLY A 56 13.88 -7.67 -10.09
CA GLY A 56 14.23 -8.99 -9.57
C GLY A 56 13.46 -9.43 -8.33
N GLU A 57 12.69 -8.55 -7.71
CA GLU A 57 11.85 -8.92 -6.56
C GLU A 57 10.56 -9.59 -7.01
N LYS A 58 10.15 -10.59 -6.27
CA LYS A 58 8.79 -11.11 -6.37
C LYS A 58 7.85 -10.18 -5.58
N VAL A 59 6.59 -10.12 -5.99
CA VAL A 59 5.59 -9.26 -5.35
C VAL A 59 5.51 -9.52 -3.84
N ILE A 60 5.50 -10.79 -3.42
CA ILE A 60 5.45 -11.13 -1.99
C ILE A 60 6.72 -10.69 -1.24
N GLU A 61 7.86 -10.75 -1.88
CA GLU A 61 9.12 -10.30 -1.28
C GLU A 61 9.10 -8.79 -1.04
N THR A 62 8.60 -8.03 -2.03
CA THR A 62 8.41 -6.58 -1.90
C THR A 62 7.44 -6.27 -0.76
N ALA A 63 6.31 -6.99 -0.73
CA ALA A 63 5.29 -6.78 0.29
C ALA A 63 5.86 -6.94 1.70
N MET A 64 6.62 -8.00 1.92
CA MET A 64 7.23 -8.25 3.23
C MET A 64 8.31 -7.22 3.57
N ARG A 65 9.15 -6.86 2.61
CA ARG A 65 10.20 -5.86 2.80
C ARG A 65 9.60 -4.49 3.14
N GLU A 66 8.67 -4.04 2.34
CA GLU A 66 8.05 -2.71 2.55
C GLU A 66 7.22 -2.66 3.83
N ALA A 67 6.48 -3.71 4.12
CA ALA A 67 5.71 -3.79 5.37
C ALA A 67 6.65 -3.69 6.58
N SER A 68 7.78 -4.37 6.54
CA SER A 68 8.76 -4.35 7.61
C SER A 68 9.46 -2.99 7.72
N GLU A 69 9.91 -2.43 6.61
CA GLU A 69 10.60 -1.13 6.59
C GLU A 69 9.72 0.00 7.11
N GLU A 70 8.48 0.08 6.62
CA GLU A 70 7.57 1.17 6.98
C GLU A 70 6.98 1.04 8.39
N SER A 71 6.86 -0.15 8.91
CA SER A 71 6.28 -0.38 10.24
C SER A 71 7.30 -0.58 11.35
N GLY A 72 8.53 -0.98 11.01
CA GLY A 72 9.53 -1.41 11.98
C GLY A 72 9.30 -2.82 12.51
N LEU A 73 8.27 -3.50 12.02
CA LEU A 73 7.88 -4.82 12.53
C LEU A 73 8.47 -5.94 11.69
N THR A 74 8.64 -7.10 12.30
CA THR A 74 8.95 -8.34 11.62
C THR A 74 7.64 -9.07 11.33
N VAL A 75 7.49 -9.57 10.11
CA VAL A 75 6.25 -10.18 9.66
C VAL A 75 6.49 -11.57 9.09
N ALA A 76 5.51 -12.44 9.28
CA ALA A 76 5.48 -13.74 8.63
C ALA A 76 4.81 -13.62 7.27
N SER A 77 5.24 -14.44 6.31
CA SER A 77 4.60 -14.53 5.00
C SER A 77 3.13 -14.90 5.16
N GLY A 78 2.28 -14.17 4.45
CA GLY A 78 0.84 -14.36 4.53
C GLY A 78 0.21 -14.63 3.19
N GLU A 79 -1.10 -14.76 3.20
CA GLU A 79 -1.88 -15.02 2.00
C GLU A 79 -2.22 -13.72 1.27
N PRO A 80 -2.48 -13.78 -0.04
CA PRO A 80 -2.98 -12.60 -0.77
C PRO A 80 -4.29 -12.11 -0.14
N LEU A 81 -4.36 -10.81 0.11
CA LEU A 81 -5.56 -10.17 0.64
C LEU A 81 -6.40 -9.55 -0.47
N GLY A 82 -5.75 -8.90 -1.41
CA GLY A 82 -6.41 -8.25 -2.53
C GLY A 82 -5.50 -7.25 -3.21
N GLU A 83 -6.03 -6.61 -4.24
CA GLU A 83 -5.27 -5.58 -4.94
C GLU A 83 -6.10 -4.33 -5.14
N VAL A 84 -5.41 -3.21 -5.23
CA VAL A 84 -6.00 -1.90 -5.50
C VAL A 84 -5.37 -1.38 -6.79
N SER A 85 -6.21 -0.88 -7.69
CA SER A 85 -5.74 -0.28 -8.93
C SER A 85 -6.28 1.12 -9.05
N TYR A 86 -5.44 2.04 -9.49
CA TYR A 86 -5.87 3.41 -9.77
C TYR A 86 -5.03 4.03 -10.87
N VAL A 87 -5.58 5.10 -11.44
CA VAL A 87 -4.97 5.83 -12.55
C VAL A 87 -4.79 7.27 -12.11
N TYR A 88 -3.63 7.83 -12.37
CA TYR A 88 -3.39 9.24 -12.17
C TYR A 88 -2.50 9.81 -13.26
N SER A 89 -2.54 11.12 -13.42
CA SER A 89 -1.69 11.81 -14.37
C SER A 89 -0.56 12.50 -13.62
N TRP A 90 0.62 12.43 -14.20
CA TRP A 90 1.81 13.04 -13.65
C TRP A 90 2.49 13.87 -14.72
N ARG A 91 2.97 15.03 -14.36
CA ARG A 91 3.66 15.91 -15.29
C ARG A 91 5.16 15.79 -15.05
N ASP A 92 5.90 15.44 -16.10
CA ASP A 92 7.34 15.35 -16.03
C ASP A 92 7.94 16.76 -15.85
N ARG A 93 8.81 16.89 -14.86
CA ARG A 93 9.42 18.19 -14.55
C ARG A 93 10.47 18.61 -15.57
N ALA A 94 11.08 17.63 -16.26
CA ALA A 94 12.15 17.91 -17.20
C ALA A 94 11.62 18.58 -18.47
N ASP A 95 10.50 18.09 -19.02
CA ASP A 95 9.97 18.59 -20.30
C ASP A 95 8.53 19.07 -20.25
N GLY A 96 7.89 18.97 -19.07
CA GLY A 96 6.50 19.39 -18.88
C GLY A 96 5.48 18.44 -19.51
N SER A 97 5.90 17.30 -20.04
CA SER A 97 5.00 16.35 -20.66
C SER A 97 4.10 15.66 -19.63
N LEU A 98 2.89 15.32 -20.06
CA LEU A 98 1.91 14.61 -19.24
C LEU A 98 2.09 13.12 -19.43
N VAL A 99 2.13 12.37 -18.33
CA VAL A 99 2.20 10.91 -18.33
C VAL A 99 1.02 10.36 -17.54
N ARG A 100 0.34 9.36 -18.09
CA ARG A 100 -0.73 8.65 -17.39
C ARG A 100 -0.14 7.41 -16.73
N ILE A 101 -0.39 7.28 -15.42
CA ILE A 101 0.16 6.18 -14.64
C ILE A 101 -0.97 5.27 -14.20
N TYR A 102 -0.85 3.99 -14.56
CA TYR A 102 -1.71 2.92 -14.07
C TYR A 102 -0.96 2.21 -12.96
N LYS A 103 -1.43 2.35 -11.74
CA LYS A 103 -0.78 1.74 -10.59
C LYS A 103 -1.61 0.60 -10.04
N ARG A 104 -0.95 -0.52 -9.79
CA ARG A 104 -1.53 -1.69 -9.13
C ARG A 104 -0.74 -1.97 -7.87
N VAL A 105 -1.45 -2.14 -6.76
CA VAL A 105 -0.85 -2.45 -5.47
C VAL A 105 -1.40 -3.78 -4.99
N HIS A 106 -0.50 -4.74 -4.74
CA HIS A 106 -0.86 -6.05 -4.20
C HIS A 106 -0.68 -6.04 -2.69
N PHE A 107 -1.72 -6.40 -1.95
CA PHE A 107 -1.66 -6.48 -0.49
C PHE A 107 -1.78 -7.92 0.00
N PHE A 108 -1.01 -8.23 1.03
CA PHE A 108 -0.99 -9.54 1.66
C PHE A 108 -1.34 -9.41 3.15
N LEU A 109 -2.02 -10.41 3.67
CA LEU A 109 -2.32 -10.50 5.10
C LEU A 109 -1.11 -11.10 5.80
N MET A 110 -0.55 -10.40 6.78
CA MET A 110 0.72 -10.77 7.43
C MET A 110 0.60 -10.73 8.94
N GLU A 111 1.05 -11.77 9.61
CA GLU A 111 1.09 -11.78 11.06
C GLU A 111 2.39 -11.15 11.56
N CYS A 112 2.28 -10.27 12.54
CA CYS A 112 3.46 -9.71 13.21
C CYS A 112 4.12 -10.78 14.08
N THR A 113 5.43 -10.96 13.91
CA THR A 113 6.21 -11.93 14.68
C THR A 113 7.23 -11.27 15.60
N GLY A 114 7.35 -9.96 15.57
CA GLY A 114 8.30 -9.24 16.40
C GLY A 114 8.55 -7.83 15.88
N GLY A 115 9.68 -7.28 16.25
CA GLY A 115 10.07 -5.94 15.86
C GLY A 115 9.53 -4.86 16.79
N ASP A 116 9.76 -3.60 16.42
CA ASP A 116 9.39 -2.44 17.20
C ASP A 116 8.96 -1.32 16.24
N PRO A 117 7.75 -0.74 16.42
CA PRO A 117 7.29 0.36 15.58
C PRO A 117 8.26 1.55 15.53
N SER A 118 9.04 1.79 16.58
CA SER A 118 10.03 2.87 16.59
C SER A 118 11.15 2.68 15.56
N ALA A 119 11.30 1.47 15.03
CA ALA A 119 12.30 1.15 14.01
C ALA A 119 11.82 1.41 12.57
N HIS A 120 10.66 2.03 12.39
CA HIS A 120 10.17 2.40 11.07
C HIS A 120 11.15 3.32 10.35
N ASP A 121 11.14 3.31 9.02
CA ASP A 121 12.04 4.14 8.23
C ASP A 121 11.64 5.62 8.25
N SER A 122 12.49 6.46 7.62
CA SER A 122 12.30 7.91 7.61
C SER A 122 11.16 8.37 6.69
N GLU A 123 10.64 7.49 5.86
CA GLU A 123 9.50 7.81 4.99
C GLU A 123 8.18 7.85 5.76
N ILE A 124 8.19 7.36 6.99
CA ILE A 124 7.01 7.25 7.85
C ILE A 124 7.18 8.16 9.07
N ASP A 125 6.15 8.93 9.41
CA ASP A 125 6.13 9.75 10.61
C ASP A 125 5.59 8.99 11.82
N GLU A 126 4.61 8.11 11.62
CA GLU A 126 3.94 7.43 12.72
C GLU A 126 3.43 6.06 12.30
N VAL A 127 3.50 5.11 13.22
CA VAL A 127 2.96 3.76 13.08
C VAL A 127 1.95 3.54 14.20
N ALA A 128 0.77 3.05 13.88
CA ALA A 128 -0.28 2.82 14.88
C ALA A 128 -0.81 1.38 14.82
N TRP A 129 -0.92 0.76 16.00
CA TRP A 129 -1.70 -0.45 16.20
C TRP A 129 -3.12 -0.04 16.52
N LEU A 130 -4.09 -0.51 15.75
CA LEU A 130 -5.49 -0.11 15.86
C LEU A 130 -6.38 -1.35 15.84
N ASP A 131 -7.45 -1.35 16.62
CA ASP A 131 -8.49 -2.35 16.41
C ASP A 131 -9.19 -2.09 15.07
N PHE A 132 -9.99 -3.04 14.60
CA PHE A 132 -10.61 -2.93 13.29
C PHE A 132 -11.54 -1.71 13.16
N ASP A 133 -12.31 -1.41 14.19
CA ASP A 133 -13.23 -0.26 14.14
C ASP A 133 -12.47 1.05 14.01
N GLU A 134 -11.40 1.21 14.78
CA GLU A 134 -10.58 2.41 14.73
C GLU A 134 -9.80 2.50 13.40
N ALA A 135 -9.29 1.37 12.89
CA ALA A 135 -8.60 1.33 11.62
C ALA A 135 -9.54 1.75 10.47
N LEU A 136 -10.79 1.28 10.49
CA LEU A 136 -11.79 1.66 9.50
C LEU A 136 -12.14 3.13 9.53
N LYS A 137 -12.13 3.74 10.72
CA LYS A 137 -12.35 5.19 10.85
C LYS A 137 -11.17 5.99 10.36
N ARG A 138 -9.96 5.52 10.62
CA ARG A 138 -8.75 6.28 10.37
C ARG A 138 -8.20 6.13 8.97
N ALA A 139 -8.35 4.97 8.32
CA ALA A 139 -7.84 4.72 6.99
C ALA A 139 -8.39 5.74 5.99
N SER A 140 -7.50 6.38 5.26
CA SER A 140 -7.84 7.53 4.42
C SER A 140 -8.50 7.16 3.10
N HIS A 141 -8.32 5.93 2.61
CA HIS A 141 -8.80 5.53 1.30
C HIS A 141 -9.84 4.41 1.39
N LYS A 142 -10.93 4.57 0.64
CA LYS A 142 -12.01 3.57 0.61
C LYS A 142 -11.52 2.19 0.18
N SER A 143 -10.65 2.13 -0.83
CA SER A 143 -10.12 0.86 -1.32
C SER A 143 -9.36 0.10 -0.23
N GLU A 144 -8.64 0.80 0.64
CA GLU A 144 -7.93 0.17 1.75
C GLU A 144 -8.88 -0.20 2.88
N ARG A 145 -9.91 0.60 3.13
CA ARG A 145 -10.97 0.23 4.09
C ARG A 145 -11.66 -1.07 3.68
N ASP A 146 -11.90 -1.26 2.39
CA ASP A 146 -12.49 -2.50 1.87
C ASP A 146 -11.57 -3.70 2.15
N LEU A 147 -10.25 -3.52 2.02
CA LEU A 147 -9.28 -4.57 2.36
C LEU A 147 -9.25 -4.85 3.86
N ILE A 148 -9.38 -3.84 4.69
CA ILE A 148 -9.43 -3.99 6.15
C ILE A 148 -10.67 -4.80 6.54
N LEU A 149 -11.82 -4.53 5.92
CA LEU A 149 -13.04 -5.32 6.12
C LEU A 149 -12.84 -6.77 5.73
N LYS A 150 -12.19 -7.01 4.59
CA LYS A 150 -11.90 -8.36 4.11
C LYS A 150 -10.98 -9.11 5.07
N ALA A 151 -9.98 -8.43 5.60
CA ALA A 151 -9.07 -9.01 6.61
C ALA A 151 -9.82 -9.39 7.88
N ARG A 152 -10.71 -8.51 8.33
CA ARG A 152 -11.54 -8.77 9.51
C ARG A 152 -12.34 -10.06 9.34
N GLU A 153 -12.96 -10.22 8.18
CA GLU A 153 -13.72 -11.43 7.85
C GLU A 153 -12.84 -12.67 7.84
N LYS A 154 -11.68 -12.60 7.17
CA LYS A 154 -10.73 -13.73 7.10
C LYS A 154 -10.20 -14.15 8.46
N LEU A 155 -10.02 -13.22 9.37
CA LEU A 155 -9.49 -13.48 10.70
C LEU A 155 -10.58 -13.83 11.72
N GLY A 156 -11.84 -13.79 11.32
CA GLY A 156 -12.96 -14.12 12.20
C GLY A 156 -13.15 -13.11 13.33
N ALA A 157 -12.80 -11.88 13.05
CA ALA A 157 -12.84 -10.82 14.08
C ALA A 157 -14.07 -9.91 13.95
#